data_add2cf6877a9d75816749cf381fc5343
#
_entry.id   add2cf6877a9d75816749cf381fc5343
#
_cell.length_a   1.000
_cell.length_b   1.000
_cell.length_c   1.000
_cell.angle_alpha   90.00
_cell.angle_beta   90.00
_cell.angle_gamma   90.00
#
_symmetry.space_group_name_H-M   'P 1'
#
loop_
_entity.id
_entity.type
_entity.pdbx_description
1 polymer ?
#
loop_
_entity_poly.entity_id
_entity_poly.type
_entity_poly.pdbx_seq_one_letter_code
_entity_poly.pdbx_strand_id
1 'polypeptide(L)'
;HRLGISVYPEKSTQKEVYDYLELAAKYGFSRIFTCLLSVNDPKEKIMKDFGEFMDKAHSLGYVVAVDTNPEVFKHLGATYSDLKPFHDMGVDIIRLDGSFGTTGDIQVTRNPYNIQIEFNGSMDQGVELLLEQGGNKDQVIICHNFFPERYSGLDWNYFVNFNAYWKSLNLHTAAFVSSNQPHTHGPWNVFCGLPTVEILRGLPIDLQARLMLATGDVDDIIIGNA
;
A
#
# COMPACT_ATOMS: atom_id res chain seq x y z
N HIS A 1 -8.26 11.68 6.34
CA HIS A 1 -7.16 11.66 5.35
C HIS A 1 -5.84 11.42 6.05
N ARG A 2 -5.01 10.53 5.50
CA ARG A 2 -3.64 10.28 5.98
C ARG A 2 -2.65 10.62 4.89
N LEU A 3 -1.50 11.16 5.29
CA LEU A 3 -0.34 11.25 4.42
C LEU A 3 0.53 10.02 4.67
N GLY A 4 0.99 9.40 3.60
CA GLY A 4 1.82 8.20 3.63
C GLY A 4 3.14 8.37 2.89
N ILE A 5 4.11 7.58 3.31
CA ILE A 5 5.40 7.41 2.65
C ILE A 5 5.58 5.97 2.24
N SER A 6 6.38 5.75 1.21
CA SER A 6 6.89 4.41 0.90
C SER A 6 8.26 4.23 1.50
N VAL A 7 8.56 3.02 1.95
CA VAL A 7 9.86 2.63 2.50
C VAL A 7 10.24 1.26 1.92
N TYR A 8 11.47 1.15 1.47
CA TYR A 8 12.02 -0.07 0.89
C TYR A 8 13.29 -0.45 1.67
N PRO A 9 13.16 -1.17 2.81
CA PRO A 9 14.27 -1.41 3.73
C PRO A 9 15.47 -2.11 3.10
N GLU A 10 15.25 -2.93 2.06
CA GLU A 10 16.32 -3.61 1.32
C GLU A 10 17.17 -2.66 0.44
N LYS A 11 16.72 -1.42 0.24
CA LYS A 11 17.41 -0.41 -0.60
C LYS A 11 18.20 0.62 0.21
N SER A 12 18.09 0.61 1.53
CA SER A 12 18.69 1.60 2.42
C SER A 12 19.25 0.94 3.68
N THR A 13 20.10 1.64 4.39
CA THR A 13 20.53 1.20 5.73
C THR A 13 19.39 1.38 6.74
N GLN A 14 19.42 0.61 7.83
CA GLN A 14 18.44 0.74 8.91
C GLN A 14 18.42 2.18 9.46
N LYS A 15 19.58 2.81 9.58
CA LYS A 15 19.66 4.20 10.07
C LYS A 15 18.94 5.18 9.14
N GLU A 16 19.18 5.08 7.84
CA GLU A 16 18.52 5.95 6.84
C GLU A 16 17.00 5.75 6.88
N VAL A 17 16.52 4.51 6.95
CA VAL A 17 15.11 4.20 7.10
C VAL A 17 14.55 4.86 8.37
N TYR A 18 15.17 4.68 9.52
CA TYR A 18 14.66 5.21 10.79
C TYR A 18 14.69 6.74 10.83
N ASP A 19 15.74 7.37 10.31
CA ASP A 19 15.82 8.84 10.19
C ASP A 19 14.67 9.37 9.30
N TYR A 20 14.36 8.67 8.20
CA TYR A 20 13.26 9.04 7.31
C TYR A 20 11.90 8.88 7.98
N LEU A 21 11.66 7.78 8.71
CA LEU A 21 10.43 7.59 9.48
C LEU A 21 10.24 8.72 10.52
N GLU A 22 11.28 9.05 11.26
CA GLU A 22 11.25 10.11 12.28
C GLU A 22 10.98 11.49 11.66
N LEU A 23 11.65 11.76 10.52
CA LEU A 23 11.43 13.01 9.79
C LEU A 23 9.98 13.13 9.32
N ALA A 24 9.46 12.12 8.63
CA ALA A 24 8.11 12.15 8.08
C ALA A 24 7.03 12.23 9.19
N ALA A 25 7.22 11.53 10.32
CA ALA A 25 6.33 11.62 11.46
C ALA A 25 6.20 13.04 12.02
N LYS A 26 7.30 13.82 12.04
CA LYS A 26 7.27 15.25 12.47
C LYS A 26 6.38 16.11 11.58
N TYR A 27 6.19 15.73 10.33
CA TYR A 27 5.33 16.45 9.37
C TYR A 27 3.93 15.85 9.24
N GLY A 28 3.55 14.94 10.15
CA GLY A 28 2.19 14.39 10.22
C GLY A 28 1.93 13.20 9.29
N PHE A 29 2.97 12.62 8.71
CA PHE A 29 2.82 11.36 7.99
C PHE A 29 2.52 10.24 8.98
N SER A 30 1.52 9.42 8.67
CA SER A 30 1.02 8.38 9.59
C SER A 30 0.72 7.05 8.91
N ARG A 31 1.04 6.91 7.62
CA ARG A 31 0.91 5.67 6.87
C ARG A 31 2.22 5.33 6.18
N ILE A 32 2.59 4.04 6.18
CA ILE A 32 3.72 3.50 5.43
C ILE A 32 3.19 2.47 4.42
N PHE A 33 3.75 2.52 3.22
CA PHE A 33 3.73 1.44 2.24
C PHE A 33 5.12 0.82 2.17
N THR A 34 5.20 -0.50 2.21
CA THR A 34 6.42 -1.26 1.95
C THR A 34 6.10 -2.50 1.11
N CYS A 35 7.11 -3.14 0.53
CA CYS A 35 6.94 -4.22 -0.42
C CYS A 35 7.70 -5.47 0.02
N LEU A 36 7.02 -6.61 0.07
CA LEU A 36 7.66 -7.92 0.28
C LEU A 36 7.90 -8.69 -1.03
N LEU A 37 7.35 -8.22 -2.16
CA LEU A 37 7.48 -8.89 -3.46
C LEU A 37 8.93 -8.97 -3.96
N SER A 38 9.76 -8.01 -3.56
CA SER A 38 11.17 -7.92 -3.94
C SER A 38 12.13 -8.57 -2.92
N VAL A 39 11.62 -9.09 -1.81
CA VAL A 39 12.43 -9.63 -0.71
C VAL A 39 12.55 -11.15 -0.86
N ASN A 40 13.80 -11.63 -1.02
CA ASN A 40 14.10 -13.05 -1.23
C ASN A 40 14.85 -13.69 -0.04
N ASP A 41 14.88 -13.03 1.09
CA ASP A 41 15.53 -13.54 2.30
C ASP A 41 14.78 -14.77 2.87
N PRO A 42 15.45 -15.62 3.67
CA PRO A 42 14.77 -16.67 4.43
C PRO A 42 13.68 -16.11 5.34
N LYS A 43 12.61 -16.91 5.53
CA LYS A 43 11.44 -16.53 6.35
C LYS A 43 11.83 -15.95 7.70
N GLU A 44 12.75 -16.61 8.42
CA GLU A 44 13.16 -16.20 9.77
C GLU A 44 13.80 -14.81 9.77
N LYS A 45 14.57 -14.50 8.71
CA LYS A 45 15.19 -13.19 8.55
C LYS A 45 14.14 -12.13 8.23
N ILE A 46 13.22 -12.41 7.32
CA ILE A 46 12.10 -11.51 7.00
C ILE A 46 11.27 -11.22 8.26
N MET A 47 10.87 -12.26 8.99
CA MET A 47 10.10 -12.13 10.23
C MET A 47 10.79 -11.24 11.26
N LYS A 48 12.11 -11.40 11.41
CA LYS A 48 12.91 -10.59 12.34
C LYS A 48 13.03 -9.15 11.86
N ASP A 49 13.55 -8.94 10.66
CA ASP A 49 13.90 -7.60 10.15
C ASP A 49 12.65 -6.72 9.98
N PHE A 50 11.57 -7.29 9.44
CA PHE A 50 10.29 -6.58 9.31
C PHE A 50 9.59 -6.41 10.66
N GLY A 51 9.72 -7.36 11.61
CA GLY A 51 9.22 -7.19 12.97
C GLY A 51 9.85 -5.99 13.67
N GLU A 52 11.17 -5.88 13.63
CA GLU A 52 11.91 -4.72 14.18
C GLU A 52 11.50 -3.40 13.49
N PHE A 53 11.32 -3.43 12.17
CA PHE A 53 10.83 -2.28 11.41
C PHE A 53 9.41 -1.88 11.82
N MET A 54 8.49 -2.86 11.98
CA MET A 54 7.11 -2.61 12.43
C MET A 54 7.09 -1.99 13.83
N ASP A 55 7.88 -2.51 14.76
CA ASP A 55 7.98 -1.97 16.13
C ASP A 55 8.42 -0.50 16.12
N LYS A 56 9.42 -0.15 15.29
CA LYS A 56 9.86 1.23 15.13
C LYS A 56 8.77 2.10 14.52
N ALA A 57 8.13 1.65 13.46
CA ALA A 57 7.05 2.37 12.80
C ALA A 57 5.87 2.63 13.73
N HIS A 58 5.42 1.62 14.48
CA HIS A 58 4.35 1.75 15.47
C HIS A 58 4.72 2.70 16.61
N SER A 59 5.97 2.69 17.07
CA SER A 59 6.44 3.64 18.09
C SER A 59 6.33 5.10 17.66
N LEU A 60 6.30 5.35 16.36
CA LEU A 60 6.13 6.68 15.74
C LEU A 60 4.68 6.97 15.31
N GLY A 61 3.74 6.05 15.55
CA GLY A 61 2.32 6.20 15.26
C GLY A 61 1.91 5.86 13.82
N TYR A 62 2.73 5.13 13.08
CA TYR A 62 2.38 4.70 11.73
C TYR A 62 1.46 3.49 11.70
N VAL A 63 0.61 3.45 10.67
CA VAL A 63 -0.07 2.25 10.16
C VAL A 63 0.72 1.75 8.95
N VAL A 64 1.05 0.47 8.91
CA VAL A 64 1.95 -0.09 7.89
C VAL A 64 1.21 -1.05 6.96
N ALA A 65 1.23 -0.73 5.66
CA ALA A 65 0.75 -1.58 4.59
C ALA A 65 1.92 -2.32 3.93
N VAL A 66 1.75 -3.62 3.74
CA VAL A 66 2.76 -4.49 3.12
C VAL A 66 2.22 -5.07 1.83
N ASP A 67 2.89 -4.79 0.71
CA ASP A 67 2.55 -5.32 -0.60
C ASP A 67 2.99 -6.79 -0.71
N THR A 68 2.03 -7.66 -1.03
CA THR A 68 2.19 -9.11 -1.02
C THR A 68 1.45 -9.78 -2.17
N ASN A 69 1.71 -11.06 -2.36
CA ASN A 69 0.96 -11.93 -3.26
C ASN A 69 0.86 -13.35 -2.67
N PRO A 70 0.13 -14.30 -3.30
CA PRO A 70 0.03 -15.68 -2.82
C PRO A 70 1.38 -16.39 -2.64
N GLU A 71 2.41 -16.04 -3.41
CA GLU A 71 3.74 -16.62 -3.25
C GLU A 71 4.45 -16.14 -1.99
N VAL A 72 4.33 -14.86 -1.67
CA VAL A 72 4.83 -14.29 -0.39
C VAL A 72 4.13 -14.96 0.79
N PHE A 73 2.82 -15.17 0.71
CA PHE A 73 2.07 -15.92 1.73
C PHE A 73 2.67 -17.30 1.95
N LYS A 74 2.86 -18.06 0.86
CA LYS A 74 3.47 -19.40 0.92
C LYS A 74 4.88 -19.36 1.51
N HIS A 75 5.70 -18.40 1.12
CA HIS A 75 7.06 -18.26 1.63
C HIS A 75 7.09 -17.99 3.14
N LEU A 76 6.16 -17.18 3.64
CA LEU A 76 6.02 -16.89 5.07
C LEU A 76 5.27 -17.97 5.85
N GLY A 77 4.69 -18.97 5.18
CA GLY A 77 3.88 -20.00 5.80
C GLY A 77 2.50 -19.50 6.22
N ALA A 78 2.00 -18.45 5.57
CA ALA A 78 0.64 -17.96 5.72
C ALA A 78 -0.29 -18.55 4.67
N THR A 79 -1.58 -18.50 4.90
CA THR A 79 -2.64 -18.84 3.95
C THR A 79 -3.76 -17.79 4.04
N TYR A 80 -4.69 -17.79 3.08
CA TYR A 80 -5.85 -16.90 3.15
C TYR A 80 -6.76 -17.18 4.37
N SER A 81 -6.64 -18.33 5.01
CA SER A 81 -7.35 -18.70 6.23
C SER A 81 -6.53 -18.55 7.52
N ASP A 82 -5.23 -18.28 7.40
CA ASP A 82 -4.33 -18.07 8.54
C ASP A 82 -3.30 -16.99 8.24
N LEU A 83 -3.54 -15.80 8.78
CA LEU A 83 -2.64 -14.64 8.67
C LEU A 83 -1.69 -14.49 9.86
N LYS A 84 -1.55 -15.54 10.69
CA LYS A 84 -0.71 -15.46 11.89
C LYS A 84 0.72 -14.95 11.62
N PRO A 85 1.43 -15.35 10.56
CA PRO A 85 2.76 -14.80 10.27
C PRO A 85 2.77 -13.29 10.09
N PHE A 86 1.78 -12.71 9.40
CA PHE A 86 1.68 -11.27 9.24
C PHE A 86 1.31 -10.56 10.56
N HIS A 87 0.41 -11.15 11.33
CA HIS A 87 0.07 -10.65 12.66
C HIS A 87 1.30 -10.64 13.59
N ASP A 88 2.08 -11.72 13.60
CA ASP A 88 3.29 -11.84 14.43
C ASP A 88 4.38 -10.84 14.04
N MET A 89 4.43 -10.41 12.77
CA MET A 89 5.29 -9.31 12.33
C MET A 89 4.76 -7.92 12.72
N GLY A 90 3.49 -7.80 13.09
CA GLY A 90 2.86 -6.51 13.38
C GLY A 90 2.29 -5.78 12.15
N VAL A 91 1.96 -6.51 11.07
CA VAL A 91 1.37 -5.91 9.86
C VAL A 91 -0.05 -5.42 10.14
N ASP A 92 -0.35 -4.18 9.76
CA ASP A 92 -1.68 -3.58 9.91
C ASP A 92 -2.54 -3.77 8.67
N ILE A 93 -1.93 -3.68 7.48
CA ILE A 93 -2.60 -3.75 6.19
C ILE A 93 -1.82 -4.70 5.28
N ILE A 94 -2.51 -5.68 4.73
CA ILE A 94 -1.99 -6.53 3.64
C ILE A 94 -2.55 -5.99 2.33
N ARG A 95 -1.67 -5.44 1.48
CA ARG A 95 -2.02 -5.14 0.10
C ARG A 95 -1.83 -6.41 -0.71
N LEU A 96 -2.92 -6.87 -1.30
CA LEU A 96 -2.94 -8.12 -2.03
C LEU A 96 -2.76 -7.87 -3.53
N ASP A 97 -1.53 -8.05 -4.01
CA ASP A 97 -1.21 -8.05 -5.43
C ASP A 97 -1.38 -9.46 -6.01
N GLY A 98 -2.60 -9.75 -6.38
CA GLY A 98 -3.04 -11.08 -6.82
C GLY A 98 -4.27 -11.55 -6.05
N SER A 99 -4.81 -12.70 -6.41
CA SER A 99 -6.04 -13.25 -5.84
C SER A 99 -5.83 -14.71 -5.42
N PHE A 100 -6.50 -15.11 -4.35
CA PHE A 100 -6.65 -16.52 -3.94
C PHE A 100 -7.90 -17.17 -4.54
N GLY A 101 -8.56 -16.49 -5.48
CA GLY A 101 -9.90 -16.82 -5.94
C GLY A 101 -10.97 -16.32 -4.99
N THR A 102 -12.22 -16.27 -5.46
CA THR A 102 -13.34 -15.64 -4.74
C THR A 102 -13.48 -16.11 -3.29
N THR A 103 -13.42 -17.41 -3.06
CA THR A 103 -13.53 -17.97 -1.69
C THR A 103 -12.37 -17.55 -0.80
N GLY A 104 -11.14 -17.58 -1.32
CA GLY A 104 -9.96 -17.19 -0.56
C GLY A 104 -9.94 -15.69 -0.27
N ASP A 105 -10.32 -14.87 -1.23
CA ASP A 105 -10.39 -13.42 -1.08
C ASP A 105 -11.49 -13.01 -0.08
N ILE A 106 -12.62 -13.72 -0.02
CA ILE A 106 -13.62 -13.53 1.04
C ILE A 106 -13.05 -13.90 2.41
N GLN A 107 -12.38 -15.04 2.51
CA GLN A 107 -11.87 -15.53 3.80
C GLN A 107 -10.77 -14.64 4.36
N VAL A 108 -9.87 -14.13 3.53
CA VAL A 108 -8.79 -13.25 4.00
C VAL A 108 -9.34 -11.98 4.63
N THR A 109 -10.48 -11.46 4.14
CA THR A 109 -11.15 -10.28 4.74
C THR A 109 -11.82 -10.58 6.08
N ARG A 110 -11.93 -11.83 6.48
CA ARG A 110 -12.55 -12.27 7.74
C ARG A 110 -11.52 -12.73 8.77
N ASN A 111 -10.27 -12.34 8.62
CA ASN A 111 -9.21 -12.72 9.52
C ASN A 111 -9.50 -12.24 10.97
N PRO A 112 -9.11 -13.03 11.99
CA PRO A 112 -9.39 -12.70 13.38
C PRO A 112 -8.45 -11.64 13.98
N TYR A 113 -7.46 -11.17 13.22
CA TYR A 113 -6.40 -10.27 13.69
C TYR A 113 -6.70 -8.80 13.42
N ASN A 114 -7.84 -8.48 12.80
CA ASN A 114 -8.20 -7.12 12.34
C ASN A 114 -7.20 -6.53 11.33
N ILE A 115 -6.46 -7.37 10.62
CA ILE A 115 -5.60 -6.91 9.52
C ILE A 115 -6.50 -6.49 8.37
N GLN A 116 -6.36 -5.25 7.91
CA GLN A 116 -7.09 -4.78 6.75
C GLN A 116 -6.51 -5.38 5.46
N ILE A 117 -7.38 -5.70 4.52
CA ILE A 117 -7.00 -6.22 3.21
C ILE A 117 -7.21 -5.12 2.19
N GLU A 118 -6.13 -4.73 1.55
CA GLU A 118 -6.09 -3.65 0.58
C GLU A 118 -6.08 -4.23 -0.84
N PHE A 119 -7.18 -4.01 -1.57
CA PHE A 119 -7.34 -4.44 -2.95
C PHE A 119 -6.92 -3.34 -3.93
N ASN A 120 -6.55 -3.76 -5.15
CA ASN A 120 -6.17 -2.84 -6.21
C ASN A 120 -7.36 -1.97 -6.66
N GLY A 121 -7.23 -0.66 -6.51
CA GLY A 121 -8.24 0.33 -6.89
C GLY A 121 -8.22 0.73 -8.36
N SER A 122 -7.18 0.34 -9.11
CA SER A 122 -6.98 0.75 -10.50
C SER A 122 -7.76 -0.08 -11.52
N MET A 123 -8.40 -1.15 -11.06
CA MET A 123 -9.29 -1.99 -11.86
C MET A 123 -10.33 -2.64 -10.95
N ASP A 124 -11.46 -3.00 -11.52
CA ASP A 124 -12.45 -3.80 -10.78
C ASP A 124 -11.99 -5.27 -10.73
N GLN A 125 -11.70 -5.73 -9.53
CA GLN A 125 -11.34 -7.12 -9.24
C GLN A 125 -12.49 -7.89 -8.59
N GLY A 126 -13.72 -7.41 -8.72
CA GLY A 126 -14.91 -8.04 -8.15
C GLY A 126 -15.08 -7.78 -6.65
N VAL A 127 -14.61 -6.62 -6.16
CA VAL A 127 -14.71 -6.26 -4.73
C VAL A 127 -16.17 -6.14 -4.30
N GLU A 128 -17.03 -5.55 -5.13
CA GLU A 128 -18.48 -5.46 -4.83
C GLU A 128 -19.09 -6.86 -4.66
N LEU A 129 -18.82 -7.78 -5.59
CA LEU A 129 -19.28 -9.16 -5.51
C LEU A 129 -18.72 -9.89 -4.30
N LEU A 130 -17.44 -9.66 -3.96
CA LEU A 130 -16.82 -10.19 -2.75
C LEU A 130 -17.58 -9.75 -1.49
N LEU A 131 -17.94 -8.48 -1.41
CA LEU A 131 -18.72 -7.94 -0.29
C LEU A 131 -20.14 -8.53 -0.24
N GLU A 132 -20.83 -8.62 -1.38
CA GLU A 132 -22.16 -9.25 -1.48
C GLU A 132 -22.15 -10.72 -1.05
N GLN A 133 -21.09 -11.45 -1.34
CA GLN A 133 -20.90 -12.85 -0.95
C GLN A 133 -20.37 -13.03 0.47
N GLY A 134 -20.29 -11.96 1.24
CA GLY A 134 -20.04 -11.99 2.67
C GLY A 134 -18.58 -11.69 3.07
N GLY A 135 -17.82 -11.01 2.23
CA GLY A 135 -16.56 -10.37 2.65
C GLY A 135 -16.80 -9.39 3.80
N ASN A 136 -15.84 -9.27 4.70
CA ASN A 136 -15.93 -8.34 5.82
C ASN A 136 -15.54 -6.92 5.38
N LYS A 137 -16.55 -6.09 5.13
CA LYS A 137 -16.35 -4.71 4.64
C LYS A 137 -15.47 -3.87 5.56
N ASP A 138 -15.52 -4.08 6.87
CA ASP A 138 -14.74 -3.30 7.82
C ASP A 138 -13.22 -3.59 7.72
N GLN A 139 -12.87 -4.69 7.07
CA GLN A 139 -11.49 -5.07 6.79
C GLN A 139 -11.08 -4.89 5.32
N VAL A 140 -11.93 -4.28 4.49
CA VAL A 140 -11.63 -4.01 3.07
C VAL A 140 -11.31 -2.55 2.86
N ILE A 141 -10.15 -2.28 2.28
CA ILE A 141 -9.74 -0.96 1.80
C ILE A 141 -9.21 -1.05 0.37
N ILE A 142 -9.09 0.09 -0.28
CA ILE A 142 -8.71 0.20 -1.69
C ILE A 142 -7.46 1.05 -1.82
N CYS A 143 -6.49 0.60 -2.62
CA CYS A 143 -5.36 1.42 -3.02
C CYS A 143 -5.07 1.25 -4.50
N HIS A 144 -4.99 2.35 -5.22
CA HIS A 144 -4.55 2.32 -6.61
C HIS A 144 -3.11 1.83 -6.73
N ASN A 145 -2.77 1.29 -7.89
CA ASN A 145 -1.37 1.02 -8.23
C ASN A 145 -0.59 2.34 -8.42
N PHE A 146 0.70 2.29 -8.24
CA PHE A 146 1.62 3.21 -8.88
C PHE A 146 2.07 2.66 -10.24
N PHE A 147 2.50 3.54 -11.14
CA PHE A 147 2.87 3.18 -12.51
C PHE A 147 4.28 3.70 -12.82
N PRO A 148 5.29 2.81 -12.91
CA PRO A 148 6.70 3.20 -12.98
C PRO A 148 7.12 3.74 -14.35
N GLU A 149 6.41 3.41 -15.41
CA GLU A 149 6.76 3.81 -16.77
C GLU A 149 5.96 5.03 -17.23
N ARG A 150 6.60 5.89 -18.03
CA ARG A 150 5.88 7.01 -18.68
C ARG A 150 4.74 6.49 -19.54
N TYR A 151 3.63 7.21 -19.49
CA TYR A 151 2.40 6.92 -20.24
C TYR A 151 1.67 5.64 -19.79
N SER A 152 2.06 5.04 -18.68
CA SER A 152 1.39 3.87 -18.13
C SER A 152 0.41 4.19 -17.00
N GLY A 153 0.49 5.39 -16.43
CA GLY A 153 -0.39 5.83 -15.36
C GLY A 153 -1.85 6.00 -15.79
N LEU A 154 -2.74 6.04 -14.83
CA LEU A 154 -4.18 6.17 -15.10
C LEU A 154 -4.49 7.51 -15.75
N ASP A 155 -5.47 7.52 -16.65
CA ASP A 155 -6.15 8.72 -17.09
C ASP A 155 -6.87 9.40 -15.92
N TRP A 156 -6.92 10.74 -15.92
CA TRP A 156 -7.52 11.51 -14.83
C TRP A 156 -9.01 11.21 -14.65
N ASN A 157 -9.79 11.17 -15.73
CA ASN A 157 -11.22 10.92 -15.62
C ASN A 157 -11.51 9.49 -15.19
N TYR A 158 -10.72 8.53 -15.66
CA TYR A 158 -10.80 7.15 -15.22
C TYR A 158 -10.56 7.05 -13.71
N PHE A 159 -9.50 7.68 -13.21
CA PHE A 159 -9.16 7.72 -11.80
C PHE A 159 -10.28 8.32 -10.94
N VAL A 160 -10.81 9.48 -11.35
CA VAL A 160 -11.91 10.16 -10.62
C VAL A 160 -13.16 9.29 -10.58
N ASN A 161 -13.55 8.69 -11.72
CA ASN A 161 -14.73 7.84 -11.79
C ASN A 161 -14.59 6.56 -10.94
N PHE A 162 -13.41 5.94 -10.92
CA PHE A 162 -13.17 4.78 -10.06
C PHE A 162 -13.18 5.12 -8.58
N ASN A 163 -12.64 6.26 -8.17
CA ASN A 163 -12.75 6.69 -6.78
C ASN A 163 -14.20 6.96 -6.38
N ALA A 164 -14.99 7.62 -7.22
CA ALA A 164 -16.42 7.81 -6.98
C ALA A 164 -17.16 6.47 -6.82
N TYR A 165 -16.82 5.47 -7.64
CA TYR A 165 -17.36 4.11 -7.51
C TYR A 165 -16.98 3.49 -6.16
N TRP A 166 -15.70 3.51 -5.77
CA TRP A 166 -15.27 2.97 -4.47
C TRP A 166 -15.94 3.69 -3.30
N LYS A 167 -16.10 5.00 -3.38
CA LYS A 167 -16.81 5.79 -2.36
C LYS A 167 -18.29 5.47 -2.31
N SER A 168 -18.92 5.11 -3.43
CA SER A 168 -20.33 4.64 -3.44
C SER A 168 -20.52 3.34 -2.66
N LEU A 169 -19.47 2.51 -2.58
CA LEU A 169 -19.42 1.32 -1.74
C LEU A 169 -19.02 1.64 -0.29
N ASN A 170 -18.79 2.91 0.07
CA ASN A 170 -18.24 3.38 1.34
C ASN A 170 -16.91 2.71 1.71
N LEU A 171 -16.01 2.55 0.77
CA LEU A 171 -14.67 2.02 1.00
C LEU A 171 -13.65 3.15 1.19
N HIS A 172 -12.65 2.89 2.00
CA HIS A 172 -11.50 3.76 2.18
C HIS A 172 -10.58 3.65 0.97
N THR A 173 -10.10 4.78 0.44
CA THR A 173 -9.32 4.83 -0.80
C THR A 173 -7.95 5.43 -0.59
N ALA A 174 -6.96 4.94 -1.33
CA ALA A 174 -5.61 5.46 -1.34
C ALA A 174 -5.04 5.55 -2.76
N ALA A 175 -4.10 6.45 -2.97
CA ALA A 175 -3.40 6.61 -4.24
C ALA A 175 -1.99 7.13 -4.03
N PHE A 176 -1.14 6.97 -5.05
CA PHE A 176 0.25 7.38 -5.00
C PHE A 176 0.51 8.70 -5.74
N VAL A 177 1.33 9.53 -5.13
CA VAL A 177 2.04 10.66 -5.73
C VAL A 177 3.53 10.33 -5.79
N SER A 178 4.30 11.04 -6.60
CA SER A 178 5.71 10.75 -6.79
C SER A 178 6.58 11.96 -6.56
N SER A 179 7.64 11.79 -5.77
CA SER A 179 8.68 12.80 -5.63
C SER A 179 9.51 12.90 -6.92
N ASN A 180 9.88 14.14 -7.29
CA ASN A 180 10.78 14.43 -8.40
C ASN A 180 12.21 14.74 -7.91
N GLN A 181 12.51 14.47 -6.65
CA GLN A 181 13.84 14.64 -6.09
C GLN A 181 14.81 13.59 -6.67
N PRO A 182 16.08 13.97 -6.88
CA PRO A 182 17.10 13.01 -7.32
C PRO A 182 17.37 11.97 -6.24
N HIS A 183 17.88 10.82 -6.65
CA HIS A 183 18.31 9.72 -5.77
C HIS A 183 17.16 9.01 -5.02
N THR A 184 15.91 9.23 -5.41
CA THR A 184 14.79 8.42 -4.93
C THR A 184 14.80 7.04 -5.59
N HIS A 185 14.26 6.06 -4.88
CA HIS A 185 14.15 4.68 -5.36
C HIS A 185 12.76 4.10 -5.08
N GLY A 186 12.49 3.01 -5.73
CA GLY A 186 11.29 2.19 -5.53
C GLY A 186 11.66 0.76 -5.12
N PRO A 187 10.74 -0.18 -5.20
CA PRO A 187 11.00 -1.59 -4.87
C PRO A 187 11.97 -2.26 -5.87
N TRP A 188 12.12 -1.68 -7.05
CA TRP A 188 13.09 -2.05 -8.08
C TRP A 188 13.65 -0.77 -8.74
N ASN A 189 14.44 -0.89 -9.79
CA ASN A 189 14.97 0.26 -10.49
C ASN A 189 13.83 1.04 -11.18
N VAL A 190 13.59 2.27 -10.72
CA VAL A 190 12.55 3.17 -11.23
C VAL A 190 13.18 4.48 -11.64
N PHE A 191 12.90 4.94 -12.88
CA PHE A 191 13.52 6.14 -13.46
C PHE A 191 12.52 7.26 -13.76
N CYS A 192 11.23 6.96 -13.77
CA CYS A 192 10.18 7.87 -14.18
C CYS A 192 9.16 8.18 -13.07
N GLY A 193 9.52 7.93 -11.80
CA GLY A 193 8.64 8.10 -10.66
C GLY A 193 7.59 6.99 -10.52
N LEU A 194 6.77 7.09 -9.49
CA LEU A 194 5.76 6.10 -9.10
C LEU A 194 4.38 6.73 -8.81
N PRO A 195 3.85 7.59 -9.71
CA PRO A 195 2.50 8.14 -9.51
C PRO A 195 1.42 7.14 -9.90
N THR A 196 0.21 7.31 -9.36
CA THR A 196 -0.99 6.60 -9.83
C THR A 196 -1.50 7.20 -11.15
N VAL A 197 -1.55 8.52 -11.25
CA VAL A 197 -2.18 9.24 -12.37
C VAL A 197 -1.14 9.85 -13.30
N GLU A 198 -1.25 9.59 -14.61
CA GLU A 198 -0.23 9.98 -15.58
C GLU A 198 -0.02 11.49 -15.67
N ILE A 199 -1.10 12.28 -15.70
CA ILE A 199 -1.00 13.74 -15.83
C ILE A 199 -0.29 14.39 -14.63
N LEU A 200 -0.23 13.70 -13.48
CA LEU A 200 0.47 14.17 -12.28
C LEU A 200 1.96 13.88 -12.31
N ARG A 201 2.41 12.98 -13.17
CA ARG A 201 3.82 12.63 -13.32
C ARG A 201 4.64 13.88 -13.66
N GLY A 202 5.63 14.18 -12.86
CA GLY A 202 6.51 15.33 -13.06
C GLY A 202 5.99 16.67 -12.54
N LEU A 203 4.75 16.76 -12.05
CA LEU A 203 4.30 17.95 -11.32
C LEU A 203 4.97 18.03 -9.94
N PRO A 204 5.09 19.25 -9.35
CA PRO A 204 5.49 19.39 -7.95
C PRO A 204 4.61 18.52 -7.04
N ILE A 205 5.22 17.83 -6.07
CA ILE A 205 4.53 16.82 -5.26
C ILE A 205 3.36 17.38 -4.46
N ASP A 206 3.48 18.62 -3.99
CA ASP A 206 2.40 19.32 -3.28
C ASP A 206 1.20 19.59 -4.19
N LEU A 207 1.45 19.89 -5.47
CA LEU A 207 0.38 20.08 -6.46
C LEU A 207 -0.29 18.74 -6.79
N GLN A 208 0.47 17.65 -6.94
CA GLN A 208 -0.09 16.30 -7.11
C GLN A 208 -1.05 15.97 -5.97
N ALA A 209 -0.60 16.16 -4.72
CA ALA A 209 -1.41 15.88 -3.53
C ALA A 209 -2.67 16.76 -3.47
N ARG A 210 -2.55 18.05 -3.73
CA ARG A 210 -3.70 18.97 -3.74
C ARG A 210 -4.74 18.60 -4.79
N LEU A 211 -4.31 18.21 -5.99
CA LEU A 211 -5.23 17.79 -7.06
C LEU A 211 -5.98 16.52 -6.67
N MET A 212 -5.32 15.54 -6.05
CA MET A 212 -5.99 14.33 -5.54
C MET A 212 -6.98 14.66 -4.42
N LEU A 213 -6.58 15.48 -3.44
CA LEU A 213 -7.46 15.88 -2.34
C LEU A 213 -8.67 16.67 -2.82
N ALA A 214 -8.51 17.47 -3.87
CA ALA A 214 -9.60 18.27 -4.43
C ALA A 214 -10.71 17.43 -5.05
N THR A 215 -10.48 16.16 -5.38
CA THR A 215 -11.54 15.24 -5.83
C THR A 215 -12.54 14.91 -4.71
N GLY A 216 -12.11 14.97 -3.46
CA GLY A 216 -12.91 14.59 -2.29
C GLY A 216 -13.00 13.09 -2.04
N ASP A 217 -12.51 12.27 -2.96
CA ASP A 217 -12.71 10.81 -2.97
C ASP A 217 -11.43 10.01 -2.70
N VAL A 218 -10.33 10.68 -2.31
CA VAL A 218 -9.07 10.03 -1.92
C VAL A 218 -8.83 10.26 -0.43
N ASP A 219 -8.81 9.20 0.36
CA ASP A 219 -8.63 9.28 1.82
C ASP A 219 -7.15 9.32 2.22
N ASP A 220 -6.30 8.53 1.57
CA ASP A 220 -4.87 8.50 1.86
C ASP A 220 -4.06 8.82 0.60
N ILE A 221 -3.04 9.65 0.76
CA ILE A 221 -2.08 9.98 -0.29
C ILE A 221 -0.70 9.51 0.13
N ILE A 222 -0.07 8.67 -0.70
CA ILE A 222 1.19 8.01 -0.39
C ILE A 222 2.26 8.47 -1.38
N ILE A 223 3.41 8.89 -0.89
CA ILE A 223 4.59 9.11 -1.74
C ILE A 223 5.12 7.74 -2.15
N GLY A 224 5.09 7.41 -3.45
CA GLY A 224 5.41 6.08 -3.95
C GLY A 224 6.89 5.75 -3.96
N ASN A 225 7.76 6.74 -4.15
CA ASN A 225 9.22 6.59 -4.11
C ASN A 225 9.81 7.14 -2.81
N ALA A 226 10.88 6.50 -2.35
CA ALA A 226 11.58 6.83 -1.11
C ALA A 226 12.91 7.53 -1.38
#